data_b8cf72c7128e0d30a8d2e1553f7716b3
#
_entry.id   b8cf72c7128e0d30a8d2e1553f7716b3
#
_cell.length_a   1.000
_cell.length_b   1.000
_cell.length_c   1.000
_cell.angle_alpha   90.00
_cell.angle_beta   90.00
_cell.angle_gamma   90.00
#
_symmetry.space_group_name_H-M   'P 1'
#
loop_
_entity.id
_entity.type
_entity.pdbx_description
1 polymer ?
#
loop_
_entity_poly.entity_id
_entity_poly.type
_entity_poly.pdbx_seq_one_letter_code
_entity_poly.pdbx_strand_id
1 'polypeptide(L)'
;MKKTVLALTLAASLGLAACSDSNEVVVTSTFGDLTQEDFYEEMKKLAGTQFLEQIMIEKVLNDKYEVSKEDVDAEFEEVKAQFGDEFQAALKESGLTEDTLRSNIKFNQLRTKAIADSITDEDIKAYYDQASMELKGRHILVADEETANEVIEKLNAGEDFATLAKELSEDTGSAENGGDLDWFTVGQMVTEFNDAAYALEVNEISKPVKSSYGYHIIQITDKREIEDFGTLEEKKDAIKETLIANAQASSTHWESVVADLVKEAKIEVKDKDLADAFSDFK
;
A
#
# COMPACT_ATOMS: atom_id res chain seq x y z
N MET A 1 -26.93 45.47 -29.74
CA MET A 1 -25.65 44.76 -30.06
C MET A 1 -26.00 43.38 -30.61
N LYS A 2 -25.74 43.17 -31.87
CA LYS A 2 -26.19 42.01 -32.66
C LYS A 2 -25.30 40.80 -32.33
N LYS A 3 -25.97 39.70 -31.83
CA LYS A 3 -25.31 38.38 -31.66
C LYS A 3 -25.30 37.71 -33.04
N THR A 4 -24.13 37.57 -33.62
CA THR A 4 -23.89 36.78 -34.83
C THR A 4 -23.79 35.32 -34.41
N VAL A 5 -24.80 34.53 -34.78
CA VAL A 5 -24.77 33.08 -34.66
C VAL A 5 -23.98 32.52 -35.85
N LEU A 6 -22.83 31.96 -35.58
CA LEU A 6 -22.04 31.27 -36.62
C LEU A 6 -22.61 29.86 -36.75
N ALA A 7 -23.26 29.58 -37.85
CA ALA A 7 -23.76 28.23 -38.17
C ALA A 7 -22.58 27.36 -38.59
N LEU A 8 -22.28 26.33 -37.78
CA LEU A 8 -21.39 25.25 -38.17
C LEU A 8 -22.17 24.28 -39.08
N THR A 9 -21.81 24.24 -40.34
CA THR A 9 -22.26 23.20 -41.26
C THR A 9 -21.45 21.92 -41.04
N LEU A 10 -22.07 20.92 -40.42
CA LEU A 10 -21.54 19.57 -40.29
C LEU A 10 -21.67 18.88 -41.66
N ALA A 11 -20.59 18.69 -42.37
CA ALA A 11 -20.54 17.80 -43.50
C ALA A 11 -20.21 16.37 -43.02
N ALA A 12 -21.22 15.57 -42.80
CA ALA A 12 -21.07 14.13 -42.54
C ALA A 12 -20.72 13.42 -43.83
N SER A 13 -19.45 13.03 -44.01
CA SER A 13 -19.07 12.01 -44.97
C SER A 13 -18.79 10.71 -44.21
N LEU A 14 -19.79 9.81 -44.23
CA LEU A 14 -19.65 8.40 -43.82
C LEU A 14 -18.77 7.68 -44.87
N GLY A 15 -17.51 7.47 -44.52
CA GLY A 15 -16.59 6.55 -45.20
C GLY A 15 -16.18 5.45 -44.23
N LEU A 16 -16.84 4.29 -44.35
CA LEU A 16 -16.40 3.04 -43.70
C LEU A 16 -15.12 2.56 -44.41
N ALA A 17 -13.96 2.82 -43.80
CA ALA A 17 -12.75 2.06 -44.12
C ALA A 17 -12.10 1.69 -42.81
N ALA A 18 -12.20 0.43 -42.42
CA ALA A 18 -11.50 -0.17 -41.30
C ALA A 18 -10.02 -0.31 -41.64
N CYS A 19 -9.25 0.76 -41.39
CA CYS A 19 -7.83 0.74 -41.15
C CYS A 19 -7.64 1.76 -40.02
N SER A 20 -6.99 1.37 -38.94
CA SER A 20 -6.66 2.29 -37.86
C SER A 20 -5.70 3.36 -38.42
N ASP A 21 -6.24 4.47 -38.86
CA ASP A 21 -5.46 5.60 -39.35
C ASP A 21 -5.04 6.41 -38.11
N SER A 22 -3.78 6.26 -37.72
CA SER A 22 -3.17 7.02 -36.59
C SER A 22 -3.28 8.55 -36.77
N ASN A 23 -3.72 8.99 -37.96
CA ASN A 23 -3.95 10.38 -38.32
C ASN A 23 -5.39 10.86 -38.10
N GLU A 24 -6.27 10.11 -37.43
CA GLU A 24 -7.61 10.60 -37.11
C GLU A 24 -7.54 11.83 -36.21
N VAL A 25 -8.26 12.90 -36.61
CA VAL A 25 -8.29 14.15 -35.86
C VAL A 25 -9.19 14.02 -34.65
N VAL A 26 -8.62 14.18 -33.46
CA VAL A 26 -9.35 14.14 -32.16
C VAL A 26 -9.94 15.52 -31.84
N VAL A 27 -9.19 16.59 -32.11
CA VAL A 27 -9.62 17.98 -31.87
C VAL A 27 -9.20 18.84 -33.03
N THR A 28 -10.12 19.70 -33.53
CA THR A 28 -9.84 20.74 -34.51
C THR A 28 -9.86 22.11 -33.84
N SER A 29 -8.83 22.93 -34.11
CA SER A 29 -8.76 24.30 -33.59
C SER A 29 -8.20 25.28 -34.58
N THR A 30 -8.35 26.59 -34.32
CA THR A 30 -7.71 27.65 -35.12
C THR A 30 -6.19 27.71 -34.99
N PHE A 31 -5.62 26.95 -34.02
CA PHE A 31 -4.17 26.87 -33.79
C PHE A 31 -3.55 25.57 -34.32
N GLY A 32 -4.36 24.76 -35.01
CA GLY A 32 -3.99 23.45 -35.54
C GLY A 32 -4.88 22.34 -35.01
N ASP A 33 -4.83 21.23 -35.68
CA ASP A 33 -5.57 20.01 -35.33
C ASP A 33 -4.68 19.14 -34.45
N LEU A 34 -5.30 18.41 -33.49
CA LEU A 34 -4.66 17.37 -32.70
C LEU A 34 -5.09 16.01 -33.24
N THR A 35 -4.13 15.22 -33.69
CA THR A 35 -4.39 13.85 -34.16
C THR A 35 -4.38 12.84 -33.03
N GLN A 36 -4.89 11.65 -33.28
CA GLN A 36 -4.86 10.52 -32.31
C GLN A 36 -3.41 10.13 -31.99
N GLU A 37 -2.52 10.16 -32.96
CA GLU A 37 -1.08 9.88 -32.78
C GLU A 37 -0.40 10.93 -31.91
N ASP A 38 -0.62 12.23 -32.19
CA ASP A 38 -0.05 13.31 -31.37
C ASP A 38 -0.55 13.21 -29.93
N PHE A 39 -1.85 12.93 -29.73
CA PHE A 39 -2.44 12.75 -28.41
C PHE A 39 -1.85 11.54 -27.68
N TYR A 40 -1.66 10.41 -28.39
CA TYR A 40 -1.03 9.22 -27.82
C TYR A 40 0.42 9.47 -27.43
N GLU A 41 1.21 10.12 -28.29
CA GLU A 41 2.61 10.43 -27.99
C GLU A 41 2.76 11.39 -26.80
N GLU A 42 1.88 12.39 -26.69
CA GLU A 42 1.89 13.28 -25.53
C GLU A 42 1.47 12.55 -24.24
N MET A 43 0.45 11.69 -24.27
CA MET A 43 0.07 10.85 -23.12
C MET A 43 1.21 9.90 -22.73
N LYS A 44 1.88 9.29 -23.71
CA LYS A 44 3.03 8.40 -23.49
C LYS A 44 4.16 9.12 -22.77
N LYS A 45 4.48 10.35 -23.17
CA LYS A 45 5.52 11.18 -22.51
C LYS A 45 5.14 11.58 -21.10
N LEU A 46 3.87 11.91 -20.85
CA LEU A 46 3.42 12.41 -19.55
C LEU A 46 3.31 11.32 -18.48
N ALA A 47 2.77 10.17 -18.83
CA ALA A 47 2.44 9.13 -17.87
C ALA A 47 2.46 7.71 -18.48
N GLY A 48 3.10 7.51 -19.64
CA GLY A 48 3.03 6.25 -20.36
C GLY A 48 3.54 5.05 -19.59
N THR A 49 4.65 5.18 -18.86
CA THR A 49 5.21 4.14 -18.00
C THR A 49 4.20 3.70 -16.94
N GLN A 50 3.64 4.64 -16.19
CA GLN A 50 2.68 4.36 -15.11
C GLN A 50 1.38 3.73 -15.66
N PHE A 51 0.86 4.24 -16.78
CA PHE A 51 -0.32 3.64 -17.41
C PHE A 51 -0.07 2.24 -17.94
N LEU A 52 1.10 2.00 -18.53
CA LEU A 52 1.47 0.67 -19.00
C LEU A 52 1.56 -0.32 -17.83
N GLU A 53 2.21 0.06 -16.75
CA GLU A 53 2.30 -0.74 -15.53
C GLU A 53 0.91 -1.06 -14.97
N GLN A 54 0.07 -0.05 -14.79
CA GLN A 54 -1.29 -0.22 -14.28
C GLN A 54 -2.13 -1.16 -15.16
N ILE A 55 -2.12 -0.95 -16.48
CA ILE A 55 -2.88 -1.77 -17.44
C ILE A 55 -2.40 -3.23 -17.40
N MET A 56 -1.08 -3.44 -17.36
CA MET A 56 -0.53 -4.79 -17.36
C MET A 56 -0.74 -5.52 -16.04
N ILE A 57 -0.60 -4.82 -14.90
CA ILE A 57 -0.90 -5.37 -13.58
C ILE A 57 -2.38 -5.78 -13.53
N GLU A 58 -3.30 -4.89 -13.94
CA GLU A 58 -4.73 -5.20 -13.99
C GLU A 58 -5.03 -6.39 -14.89
N LYS A 59 -4.36 -6.48 -16.06
CA LYS A 59 -4.51 -7.61 -16.98
C LYS A 59 -4.05 -8.92 -16.36
N VAL A 60 -2.90 -8.94 -15.69
CA VAL A 60 -2.37 -10.13 -15.00
C VAL A 60 -3.30 -10.53 -13.86
N LEU A 61 -3.78 -9.58 -13.07
CA LEU A 61 -4.74 -9.84 -11.99
C LEU A 61 -6.05 -10.43 -12.50
N ASN A 62 -6.61 -9.89 -13.59
CA ASN A 62 -7.83 -10.41 -14.21
C ASN A 62 -7.67 -11.80 -14.84
N ASP A 63 -6.44 -12.17 -15.27
CA ASP A 63 -6.15 -13.51 -15.77
C ASP A 63 -6.01 -14.54 -14.64
N LYS A 64 -5.40 -14.10 -13.51
CA LYS A 64 -5.11 -14.99 -12.38
C LYS A 64 -6.27 -15.13 -11.39
N TYR A 65 -7.06 -14.07 -11.21
CA TYR A 65 -8.13 -14.02 -10.19
C TYR A 65 -9.48 -13.69 -10.83
N GLU A 66 -10.51 -14.36 -10.34
CA GLU A 66 -11.89 -14.10 -10.75
C GLU A 66 -12.58 -13.19 -9.71
N VAL A 67 -13.19 -12.10 -10.20
CA VAL A 67 -14.07 -11.21 -9.44
C VAL A 67 -15.39 -11.13 -10.21
N SER A 68 -16.48 -11.54 -9.59
CA SER A 68 -17.79 -11.54 -10.23
C SER A 68 -18.36 -10.12 -10.36
N LYS A 69 -19.24 -9.94 -11.33
CA LYS A 69 -19.96 -8.68 -11.47
C LYS A 69 -20.85 -8.41 -10.24
N GLU A 70 -21.41 -9.47 -9.68
CA GLU A 70 -22.27 -9.45 -8.51
C GLU A 70 -21.51 -8.91 -7.27
N ASP A 71 -20.25 -9.34 -7.05
CA ASP A 71 -19.41 -8.84 -5.95
C ASP A 71 -19.09 -7.35 -6.11
N VAL A 72 -18.76 -6.93 -7.35
CA VAL A 72 -18.51 -5.51 -7.66
C VAL A 72 -19.76 -4.67 -7.44
N ASP A 73 -20.92 -5.14 -7.91
CA ASP A 73 -22.18 -4.41 -7.77
C ASP A 73 -22.61 -4.33 -6.30
N ALA A 74 -22.37 -5.38 -5.49
CA ALA A 74 -22.66 -5.37 -4.06
C ALA A 74 -21.85 -4.30 -3.33
N GLU A 75 -20.52 -4.26 -3.52
CA GLU A 75 -19.66 -3.24 -2.91
C GLU A 75 -20.00 -1.83 -3.42
N PHE A 76 -20.33 -1.70 -4.71
CA PHE A 76 -20.76 -0.42 -5.28
C PHE A 76 -22.02 0.12 -4.59
N GLU A 77 -23.05 -0.74 -4.36
CA GLU A 77 -24.26 -0.32 -3.67
C GLU A 77 -23.99 0.00 -2.18
N GLU A 78 -23.04 -0.68 -1.53
CA GLU A 78 -22.60 -0.32 -0.17
C GLU A 78 -21.96 1.08 -0.12
N VAL A 79 -21.00 1.35 -1.03
CA VAL A 79 -20.39 2.68 -1.14
C VAL A 79 -21.45 3.75 -1.41
N LYS A 80 -22.38 3.49 -2.34
CA LYS A 80 -23.47 4.41 -2.67
C LYS A 80 -24.39 4.66 -1.47
N ALA A 81 -24.69 3.64 -0.68
CA ALA A 81 -25.50 3.76 0.53
C ALA A 81 -24.83 4.60 1.63
N GLN A 82 -23.50 4.52 1.76
CA GLN A 82 -22.73 5.34 2.72
C GLN A 82 -22.84 6.85 2.41
N PHE A 83 -22.86 7.23 1.14
CA PHE A 83 -23.00 8.62 0.72
C PHE A 83 -24.46 9.09 0.60
N GLY A 84 -25.42 8.17 0.46
CA GLY A 84 -26.83 8.50 0.31
C GLY A 84 -27.09 9.50 -0.81
N ASP A 85 -27.83 10.57 -0.50
CA ASP A 85 -28.19 11.61 -1.49
C ASP A 85 -26.98 12.40 -2.01
N GLU A 86 -25.83 12.37 -1.32
CA GLU A 86 -24.61 13.08 -1.71
C GLU A 86 -23.74 12.30 -2.70
N PHE A 87 -24.09 11.05 -3.00
CA PHE A 87 -23.27 10.15 -3.83
C PHE A 87 -22.88 10.75 -5.18
N GLN A 88 -23.85 11.32 -5.92
CA GLN A 88 -23.57 11.92 -7.24
C GLN A 88 -22.68 13.17 -7.15
N ALA A 89 -22.83 13.94 -6.08
CA ALA A 89 -21.98 15.11 -5.83
C ALA A 89 -20.54 14.68 -5.50
N ALA A 90 -20.37 13.66 -4.67
CA ALA A 90 -19.07 13.09 -4.30
C ALA A 90 -18.33 12.51 -5.52
N LEU A 91 -19.02 11.76 -6.40
CA LEU A 91 -18.44 11.28 -7.66
C LEU A 91 -17.96 12.44 -8.53
N LYS A 92 -18.77 13.46 -8.69
CA LYS A 92 -18.41 14.63 -9.50
C LYS A 92 -17.21 15.40 -8.93
N GLU A 93 -17.17 15.58 -7.63
CA GLU A 93 -16.06 16.23 -6.92
C GLU A 93 -14.75 15.45 -7.08
N SER A 94 -14.83 14.12 -7.03
CA SER A 94 -13.69 13.22 -7.24
C SER A 94 -13.33 13.03 -8.72
N GLY A 95 -14.09 13.58 -9.66
CA GLY A 95 -13.87 13.40 -11.10
C GLY A 95 -14.16 11.97 -11.59
N LEU A 96 -14.90 11.19 -10.81
CA LEU A 96 -15.22 9.79 -11.13
C LEU A 96 -16.62 9.68 -11.77
N THR A 97 -16.77 8.63 -12.58
CA THR A 97 -18.07 8.11 -13.03
C THR A 97 -18.45 6.87 -12.25
N GLU A 98 -19.69 6.42 -12.31
CA GLU A 98 -20.08 5.13 -11.71
C GLU A 98 -19.31 3.96 -12.31
N ASP A 99 -19.03 3.99 -13.63
CA ASP A 99 -18.25 2.95 -14.30
C ASP A 99 -16.79 2.95 -13.82
N THR A 100 -16.17 4.12 -13.67
CA THR A 100 -14.82 4.23 -13.11
C THR A 100 -14.77 3.73 -11.67
N LEU A 101 -15.78 4.07 -10.85
CA LEU A 101 -15.87 3.57 -9.48
C LEU A 101 -15.98 2.03 -9.45
N ARG A 102 -16.82 1.42 -10.31
CA ARG A 102 -16.91 -0.05 -10.42
C ARG A 102 -15.58 -0.68 -10.85
N SER A 103 -14.88 -0.05 -11.78
CA SER A 103 -13.54 -0.51 -12.20
C SER A 103 -12.55 -0.46 -11.04
N ASN A 104 -12.55 0.62 -10.24
CA ASN A 104 -11.71 0.74 -9.06
C ASN A 104 -12.04 -0.31 -7.99
N ILE A 105 -13.33 -0.55 -7.74
CA ILE A 105 -13.79 -1.61 -6.83
C ILE A 105 -13.27 -2.97 -7.31
N LYS A 106 -13.48 -3.29 -8.59
CA LYS A 106 -12.98 -4.54 -9.16
C LYS A 106 -11.47 -4.70 -8.99
N PHE A 107 -10.70 -3.65 -9.30
CA PHE A 107 -9.26 -3.66 -9.12
C PHE A 107 -8.85 -3.88 -7.65
N ASN A 108 -9.53 -3.23 -6.71
CA ASN A 108 -9.26 -3.41 -5.27
C ASN A 108 -9.59 -4.84 -4.80
N GLN A 109 -10.68 -5.43 -5.29
CA GLN A 109 -11.03 -6.83 -4.99
C GLN A 109 -9.99 -7.80 -5.56
N LEU A 110 -9.52 -7.57 -6.79
CA LEU A 110 -8.44 -8.35 -7.39
C LEU A 110 -7.14 -8.22 -6.60
N ARG A 111 -6.78 -7.00 -6.21
CA ARG A 111 -5.62 -6.71 -5.35
C ARG A 111 -5.71 -7.45 -4.03
N THR A 112 -6.88 -7.43 -3.38
CA THR A 112 -7.13 -8.15 -2.13
C THR A 112 -6.92 -9.66 -2.30
N LYS A 113 -7.40 -10.24 -3.40
CA LYS A 113 -7.17 -11.66 -3.70
C LYS A 113 -5.70 -11.99 -3.91
N ALA A 114 -4.96 -11.13 -4.62
CA ALA A 114 -3.52 -11.31 -4.81
C ALA A 114 -2.74 -11.23 -3.49
N ILE A 115 -3.08 -10.28 -2.63
CA ILE A 115 -2.51 -10.17 -1.28
C ILE A 115 -2.86 -11.40 -0.44
N ALA A 116 -4.11 -11.86 -0.46
CA ALA A 116 -4.54 -13.04 0.29
C ALA A 116 -3.84 -14.33 -0.16
N ASP A 117 -3.50 -14.42 -1.46
CA ASP A 117 -2.75 -15.53 -2.05
C ASP A 117 -1.26 -15.51 -1.70
N SER A 118 -0.72 -14.30 -1.43
CA SER A 118 0.69 -14.15 -1.00
C SER A 118 0.93 -14.50 0.47
N ILE A 119 -0.13 -14.55 1.30
CA ILE A 119 -0.01 -14.92 2.73
C ILE A 119 0.11 -16.44 2.85
N THR A 120 1.27 -16.89 3.31
CA THR A 120 1.60 -18.31 3.47
C THR A 120 1.17 -18.89 4.82
N ASP A 121 1.15 -20.22 4.95
CA ASP A 121 0.94 -20.89 6.23
C ASP A 121 2.09 -20.60 7.22
N GLU A 122 3.30 -20.35 6.73
CA GLU A 122 4.45 -19.92 7.51
C GLU A 122 4.22 -18.52 8.13
N ASP A 123 3.67 -17.57 7.36
CA ASP A 123 3.34 -16.23 7.85
C ASP A 123 2.27 -16.31 8.95
N ILE A 124 1.25 -17.11 8.71
CA ILE A 124 0.17 -17.34 9.69
C ILE A 124 0.75 -17.94 10.98
N LYS A 125 1.63 -18.93 10.86
CA LYS A 125 2.27 -19.56 12.01
C LYS A 125 3.19 -18.56 12.73
N ALA A 126 4.00 -17.80 12.02
CA ALA A 126 4.90 -16.82 12.62
C ALA A 126 4.11 -15.75 13.39
N TYR A 127 3.01 -15.25 12.81
CA TYR A 127 2.13 -14.33 13.50
C TYR A 127 1.45 -14.95 14.74
N TYR A 128 0.99 -16.21 14.64
CA TYR A 128 0.41 -16.93 15.79
C TYR A 128 1.41 -17.06 16.94
N ASP A 129 2.66 -17.44 16.64
CA ASP A 129 3.72 -17.58 17.64
C ASP A 129 3.98 -16.23 18.36
N GLN A 130 3.90 -15.10 17.66
CA GLN A 130 3.96 -13.77 18.27
C GLN A 130 2.69 -13.43 19.04
N ALA A 131 1.52 -13.62 18.45
CA ALA A 131 0.23 -13.25 19.02
C ALA A 131 -0.12 -14.04 20.30
N SER A 132 0.43 -15.26 20.46
CA SER A 132 0.29 -16.06 21.66
C SER A 132 1.17 -15.61 22.85
N MET A 133 1.98 -14.58 22.65
CA MET A 133 2.92 -14.05 23.65
C MET A 133 2.63 -12.61 24.00
N GLU A 134 2.77 -12.26 25.27
CA GLU A 134 2.92 -10.88 25.72
C GLU A 134 4.40 -10.60 26.03
N LEU A 135 4.86 -9.46 25.58
CA LEU A 135 6.20 -8.94 25.90
C LEU A 135 6.09 -7.82 26.91
N LYS A 136 6.99 -7.80 27.89
CA LYS A 136 7.23 -6.62 28.73
C LYS A 136 8.53 -5.98 28.25
N GLY A 137 8.47 -4.68 27.97
CA GLY A 137 9.62 -4.02 27.41
C GLY A 137 9.73 -2.55 27.82
N ARG A 138 10.84 -1.96 27.44
CA ARG A 138 11.09 -0.53 27.54
C ARG A 138 11.81 -0.04 26.31
N HIS A 139 11.64 1.25 25.98
CA HIS A 139 12.33 1.84 24.84
C HIS A 139 12.81 3.26 25.09
N ILE A 140 13.72 3.71 24.22
CA ILE A 140 14.16 5.09 24.08
C ILE A 140 13.88 5.45 22.61
N LEU A 141 13.16 6.54 22.37
CA LEU A 141 12.88 7.08 21.04
C LEU A 141 13.72 8.33 20.84
N VAL A 142 14.44 8.39 19.72
CA VAL A 142 15.25 9.57 19.34
C VAL A 142 15.04 9.90 17.85
N ALA A 143 15.38 11.14 17.46
CA ALA A 143 15.09 11.64 16.12
C ALA A 143 15.92 11.00 15.01
N ASP A 144 17.17 10.62 15.28
CA ASP A 144 18.14 10.20 14.26
C ASP A 144 18.98 8.99 14.70
N GLU A 145 19.58 8.32 13.70
CA GLU A 145 20.37 7.10 13.91
C GLU A 145 21.68 7.35 14.66
N GLU A 146 22.30 8.52 14.50
CA GLU A 146 23.54 8.87 15.17
C GLU A 146 23.30 8.93 16.68
N THR A 147 22.27 9.66 17.10
CA THR A 147 21.84 9.73 18.51
C THR A 147 21.45 8.34 19.06
N ALA A 148 20.76 7.50 18.26
CA ALA A 148 20.41 6.14 18.68
C ALA A 148 21.65 5.28 18.94
N ASN A 149 22.67 5.37 18.08
CA ASN A 149 23.92 4.67 18.27
C ASN A 149 24.69 5.17 19.53
N GLU A 150 24.70 6.48 19.79
CA GLU A 150 25.28 7.03 21.04
C GLU A 150 24.59 6.50 22.28
N VAL A 151 23.26 6.39 22.27
CA VAL A 151 22.49 5.79 23.38
C VAL A 151 22.88 4.34 23.59
N ILE A 152 23.01 3.55 22.51
CA ILE A 152 23.44 2.15 22.58
C ILE A 152 24.87 2.04 23.15
N GLU A 153 25.79 2.92 22.77
CA GLU A 153 27.15 2.96 23.31
C GLU A 153 27.15 3.23 24.82
N LYS A 154 26.35 4.17 25.29
CA LYS A 154 26.18 4.48 26.72
C LYS A 154 25.60 3.28 27.47
N LEU A 155 24.58 2.65 26.96
CA LEU A 155 24.00 1.43 27.53
C LEU A 155 25.03 0.29 27.62
N ASN A 156 25.83 0.09 26.59
CA ASN A 156 26.91 -0.90 26.56
C ASN A 156 28.06 -0.54 27.55
N ALA A 157 28.26 0.75 27.84
CA ALA A 157 29.19 1.21 28.86
C ALA A 157 28.66 1.05 30.31
N GLY A 158 27.40 0.63 30.47
CA GLY A 158 26.76 0.32 31.73
C GLY A 158 25.93 1.46 32.30
N GLU A 159 25.62 2.50 31.53
CA GLU A 159 24.68 3.53 31.94
C GLU A 159 23.26 2.94 32.08
N ASP A 160 22.52 3.53 33.04
CA ASP A 160 21.16 3.03 33.34
C ASP A 160 20.16 3.41 32.29
N PHE A 161 19.44 2.41 31.78
CA PHE A 161 18.44 2.58 30.70
C PHE A 161 17.36 3.58 31.09
N ALA A 162 16.84 3.51 32.31
CA ALA A 162 15.77 4.38 32.73
C ALA A 162 16.23 5.87 32.87
N THR A 163 17.48 6.07 33.24
CA THR A 163 18.09 7.41 33.28
C THR A 163 18.20 7.96 31.85
N LEU A 164 18.75 7.20 30.91
CA LEU A 164 18.88 7.63 29.52
C LEU A 164 17.51 7.85 28.86
N ALA A 165 16.51 7.05 29.18
CA ALA A 165 15.15 7.24 28.68
C ALA A 165 14.57 8.59 29.14
N LYS A 166 14.74 8.95 30.42
CA LYS A 166 14.28 10.24 30.96
C LYS A 166 15.00 11.45 30.37
N GLU A 167 16.27 11.28 30.05
CA GLU A 167 17.11 12.37 29.55
C GLU A 167 17.00 12.59 28.06
N LEU A 168 16.81 11.51 27.27
CA LEU A 168 17.01 11.52 25.83
C LEU A 168 15.78 11.09 25.03
N SER A 169 14.81 10.38 25.63
CA SER A 169 13.66 9.87 24.86
C SER A 169 12.70 10.98 24.49
N GLU A 170 12.32 11.01 23.21
CA GLU A 170 11.26 11.87 22.67
C GLU A 170 9.86 11.29 22.89
N ASP A 171 9.74 10.02 23.34
CA ASP A 171 8.46 9.46 23.73
C ASP A 171 8.05 9.94 25.11
N THR A 172 7.31 11.04 25.17
CA THR A 172 6.81 11.63 26.41
C THR A 172 5.86 10.73 27.18
N GLY A 173 5.30 9.70 26.56
CA GLY A 173 4.39 8.74 27.19
C GLY A 173 5.11 7.79 28.14
N SER A 174 6.33 7.37 27.81
CA SER A 174 7.09 6.39 28.58
C SER A 174 8.37 6.96 29.22
N ALA A 175 8.94 8.06 28.69
CA ALA A 175 10.22 8.62 29.12
C ALA A 175 10.32 8.82 30.64
N GLU A 176 9.33 9.48 31.27
CA GLU A 176 9.29 9.75 32.69
C GLU A 176 9.27 8.49 33.56
N ASN A 177 8.77 7.38 33.01
CA ASN A 177 8.77 6.06 33.63
C ASN A 177 9.99 5.21 33.26
N GLY A 178 11.06 5.85 32.73
CA GLY A 178 12.27 5.14 32.31
C GLY A 178 12.12 4.33 31.03
N GLY A 179 11.19 4.74 30.17
CA GLY A 179 10.88 4.09 28.90
C GLY A 179 9.98 2.86 29.01
N ASP A 180 9.43 2.54 30.21
CA ASP A 180 8.60 1.35 30.44
C ASP A 180 7.30 1.41 29.63
N LEU A 181 7.05 0.36 28.85
CA LEU A 181 5.87 0.19 28.01
C LEU A 181 4.84 -0.77 28.61
N ASP A 182 5.16 -1.33 29.80
CA ASP A 182 4.41 -2.41 30.41
C ASP A 182 4.28 -3.63 29.49
N TRP A 183 3.24 -4.47 29.67
CA TRP A 183 2.96 -5.62 28.82
C TRP A 183 2.23 -5.20 27.54
N PHE A 184 2.70 -5.70 26.40
CA PHE A 184 2.07 -5.46 25.11
C PHE A 184 2.08 -6.72 24.24
N THR A 185 1.16 -6.75 23.27
CA THR A 185 1.02 -7.83 22.28
C THR A 185 1.32 -7.34 20.87
N VAL A 186 1.48 -8.26 19.93
CA VAL A 186 1.66 -7.95 18.53
C VAL A 186 0.50 -7.07 18.00
N GLY A 187 0.83 -6.07 17.19
CA GLY A 187 -0.15 -5.12 16.61
C GLY A 187 -0.49 -3.91 17.50
N GLN A 188 -0.01 -3.85 18.74
CA GLN A 188 -0.16 -2.65 19.58
C GLN A 188 0.90 -1.58 19.30
N MET A 189 2.03 -1.99 18.74
CA MET A 189 3.12 -1.10 18.32
C MET A 189 3.21 -1.04 16.80
N VAL A 190 3.97 -0.08 16.26
CA VAL A 190 4.25 -0.03 14.82
C VAL A 190 5.01 -1.28 14.37
N THR A 191 4.85 -1.66 13.11
CA THR A 191 5.37 -2.92 12.57
C THR A 191 6.85 -3.11 12.83
N GLU A 192 7.65 -2.10 12.56
CA GLU A 192 9.11 -2.15 12.72
C GLU A 192 9.52 -2.38 14.18
N PHE A 193 8.78 -1.80 15.12
CA PHE A 193 8.99 -2.01 16.54
C PHE A 193 8.61 -3.44 16.95
N ASN A 194 7.44 -3.93 16.51
CA ASN A 194 6.98 -5.29 16.79
C ASN A 194 7.99 -6.33 16.29
N ASP A 195 8.42 -6.22 15.03
CA ASP A 195 9.35 -7.16 14.42
C ASP A 195 10.66 -7.24 15.20
N ALA A 196 11.19 -6.09 15.61
CA ALA A 196 12.41 -6.03 16.41
C ALA A 196 12.18 -6.60 17.82
N ALA A 197 11.08 -6.21 18.50
CA ALA A 197 10.78 -6.60 19.87
C ALA A 197 10.62 -8.12 20.02
N TYR A 198 9.90 -8.75 19.08
CA TYR A 198 9.69 -10.21 19.11
C TYR A 198 10.93 -11.01 18.75
N ALA A 199 11.91 -10.42 18.03
CA ALA A 199 13.18 -11.04 17.70
C ALA A 199 14.22 -10.98 18.86
N LEU A 200 14.04 -10.09 19.84
CA LEU A 200 14.97 -9.92 20.98
C LEU A 200 14.81 -11.02 22.01
N GLU A 201 15.92 -11.40 22.66
CA GLU A 201 15.88 -12.19 23.89
C GLU A 201 15.63 -11.28 25.12
N VAL A 202 15.24 -11.90 26.24
CA VAL A 202 15.04 -11.16 27.50
C VAL A 202 16.34 -10.50 27.95
N ASN A 203 16.30 -9.19 28.24
CA ASN A 203 17.40 -8.29 28.57
C ASN A 203 18.31 -7.91 27.39
N GLU A 204 18.04 -8.38 26.19
CA GLU A 204 18.76 -7.92 24.99
C GLU A 204 18.32 -6.49 24.62
N ILE A 205 19.29 -5.70 24.12
CA ILE A 205 19.08 -4.35 23.60
C ILE A 205 19.11 -4.42 22.08
N SER A 206 18.12 -3.84 21.41
CA SER A 206 18.06 -3.79 19.97
C SER A 206 19.18 -2.96 19.34
N LYS A 207 19.40 -3.16 18.04
CA LYS A 207 20.00 -2.13 17.17
C LYS A 207 19.01 -0.96 17.03
N PRO A 208 19.44 0.21 16.48
CA PRO A 208 18.49 1.27 16.15
C PRO A 208 17.38 0.75 15.22
N VAL A 209 16.12 0.88 15.61
CA VAL A 209 14.94 0.45 14.85
C VAL A 209 14.25 1.68 14.32
N LYS A 210 14.31 1.88 13.00
CA LYS A 210 13.71 3.03 12.33
C LYS A 210 12.20 2.84 12.16
N SER A 211 11.43 3.88 12.50
CA SER A 211 10.00 3.97 12.21
C SER A 211 9.65 5.37 11.68
N SER A 212 8.36 5.64 11.46
CA SER A 212 7.86 6.98 11.14
C SER A 212 8.00 7.99 12.29
N TYR A 213 8.24 7.53 13.51
CA TYR A 213 8.42 8.37 14.70
C TYR A 213 9.87 8.72 14.99
N GLY A 214 10.84 8.07 14.37
CA GLY A 214 12.27 8.21 14.64
C GLY A 214 12.94 6.85 14.80
N TYR A 215 13.91 6.76 15.69
CA TYR A 215 14.68 5.56 15.97
C TYR A 215 14.42 5.07 17.39
N HIS A 216 13.99 3.84 17.52
CA HIS A 216 13.74 3.18 18.81
C HIS A 216 14.96 2.34 19.20
N ILE A 217 15.33 2.41 20.48
CA ILE A 217 16.24 1.48 21.17
C ILE A 217 15.35 0.69 22.12
N ILE A 218 15.18 -0.61 21.88
CA ILE A 218 14.23 -1.47 22.56
C ILE A 218 14.96 -2.44 23.46
N GLN A 219 14.44 -2.67 24.65
CA GLN A 219 14.86 -3.77 25.49
C GLN A 219 13.65 -4.53 26.01
N ILE A 220 13.62 -5.84 25.79
CA ILE A 220 12.60 -6.73 26.35
C ILE A 220 13.04 -7.16 27.75
N THR A 221 12.21 -6.91 28.74
CA THR A 221 12.51 -7.21 30.14
C THR A 221 11.88 -8.52 30.63
N ASP A 222 10.78 -8.95 30.00
CA ASP A 222 10.11 -10.21 30.29
C ASP A 222 9.26 -10.68 29.10
N LYS A 223 8.93 -11.97 29.06
CA LYS A 223 8.04 -12.61 28.06
C LYS A 223 7.15 -13.62 28.77
N ARG A 224 5.90 -13.69 28.38
CA ARG A 224 4.98 -14.72 28.88
C ARG A 224 4.00 -15.16 27.80
N GLU A 225 3.56 -16.43 27.89
CA GLU A 225 2.45 -16.94 27.08
C GLU A 225 1.12 -16.38 27.57
N ILE A 226 0.21 -16.10 26.64
CA ILE A 226 -1.16 -15.71 26.96
C ILE A 226 -1.94 -16.96 27.33
N GLU A 227 -2.45 -17.01 28.57
CA GLU A 227 -3.29 -18.13 29.02
C GLU A 227 -4.54 -18.25 28.15
N ASP A 228 -4.90 -19.46 27.78
CA ASP A 228 -6.11 -19.77 26.99
C ASP A 228 -6.19 -19.04 25.64
N PHE A 229 -5.04 -18.73 25.01
CA PHE A 229 -5.00 -18.04 23.71
C PHE A 229 -5.76 -18.82 22.61
N GLY A 230 -5.84 -20.13 22.71
CA GLY A 230 -6.41 -21.04 21.72
C GLY A 230 -5.37 -21.58 20.73
N THR A 231 -5.74 -22.58 19.99
CA THR A 231 -4.85 -23.27 19.05
C THR A 231 -4.65 -22.48 17.75
N LEU A 232 -3.56 -22.77 17.03
CA LEU A 232 -3.33 -22.22 15.69
C LEU A 232 -4.52 -22.47 14.74
N GLU A 233 -5.10 -23.67 14.78
CA GLU A 233 -6.24 -24.04 13.92
C GLU A 233 -7.47 -23.16 14.20
N GLU A 234 -7.76 -22.90 15.49
CA GLU A 234 -8.87 -22.03 15.90
C GLU A 234 -8.65 -20.55 15.53
N LYS A 235 -7.40 -20.12 15.42
CA LYS A 235 -7.04 -18.72 15.14
C LYS A 235 -6.67 -18.44 13.67
N LYS A 236 -6.47 -19.49 12.88
CA LYS A 236 -5.91 -19.41 11.52
C LYS A 236 -6.62 -18.40 10.64
N ASP A 237 -7.95 -18.44 10.59
CA ASP A 237 -8.74 -17.56 9.72
C ASP A 237 -8.65 -16.10 10.18
N ALA A 238 -8.79 -15.84 11.47
CA ALA A 238 -8.70 -14.50 12.04
C ALA A 238 -7.29 -13.89 11.87
N ILE A 239 -6.24 -14.71 12.02
CA ILE A 239 -4.86 -14.29 11.78
C ILE A 239 -4.67 -13.96 10.29
N LYS A 240 -5.17 -14.82 9.40
CA LYS A 240 -5.07 -14.55 7.96
C LYS A 240 -5.76 -13.25 7.57
N GLU A 241 -6.95 -12.97 8.10
CA GLU A 241 -7.63 -11.68 7.89
C GLU A 241 -6.80 -10.50 8.40
N THR A 242 -6.18 -10.63 9.57
CA THR A 242 -5.29 -9.59 10.13
C THR A 242 -4.07 -9.36 9.24
N LEU A 243 -3.42 -10.42 8.77
CA LEU A 243 -2.27 -10.32 7.88
C LEU A 243 -2.63 -9.68 6.53
N ILE A 244 -3.80 -10.04 5.97
CA ILE A 244 -4.31 -9.40 4.74
C ILE A 244 -4.54 -7.90 4.97
N ALA A 245 -5.17 -7.51 6.08
CA ALA A 245 -5.41 -6.10 6.39
C ALA A 245 -4.10 -5.32 6.56
N ASN A 246 -3.11 -5.89 7.26
CA ASN A 246 -1.79 -5.29 7.43
C ASN A 246 -1.06 -5.15 6.07
N ALA A 247 -1.11 -6.20 5.24
CA ALA A 247 -0.51 -6.20 3.91
C ALA A 247 -1.18 -5.21 2.95
N GLN A 248 -2.50 -5.01 3.05
CA GLN A 248 -3.22 -3.99 2.27
C GLN A 248 -2.79 -2.56 2.63
N ALA A 249 -2.46 -2.31 3.90
CA ALA A 249 -1.97 -1.02 4.38
C ALA A 249 -0.49 -0.78 4.05
N SER A 250 0.26 -1.82 3.68
CA SER A 250 1.70 -1.75 3.37
C SER A 250 1.93 -1.56 1.86
N SER A 251 2.54 -0.44 1.47
CA SER A 251 2.97 -0.22 0.07
C SER A 251 4.06 -1.21 -0.33
N THR A 252 5.01 -1.50 0.55
CA THR A 252 6.12 -2.43 0.27
C THR A 252 5.65 -3.86 0.06
N HIS A 253 4.61 -4.29 0.80
CA HIS A 253 4.03 -5.61 0.57
C HIS A 253 3.37 -5.69 -0.81
N TRP A 254 2.60 -4.67 -1.18
CA TRP A 254 2.00 -4.61 -2.50
C TRP A 254 3.04 -4.58 -3.62
N GLU A 255 4.12 -3.82 -3.47
CA GLU A 255 5.24 -3.80 -4.42
C GLU A 255 5.87 -5.19 -4.60
N SER A 256 6.04 -5.95 -3.51
CA SER A 256 6.52 -7.34 -3.55
C SER A 256 5.55 -8.25 -4.32
N VAL A 257 4.24 -8.16 -4.05
CA VAL A 257 3.22 -8.92 -4.78
C VAL A 257 3.25 -8.59 -6.28
N VAL A 258 3.38 -7.31 -6.63
CA VAL A 258 3.50 -6.89 -8.04
C VAL A 258 4.77 -7.43 -8.68
N ALA A 259 5.92 -7.40 -7.98
CA ALA A 259 7.18 -7.95 -8.49
C ALA A 259 7.04 -9.44 -8.84
N ASP A 260 6.39 -10.21 -7.98
CA ASP A 260 6.15 -11.64 -8.25
C ASP A 260 5.19 -11.84 -9.43
N LEU A 261 4.11 -11.06 -9.52
CA LEU A 261 3.18 -11.09 -10.66
C LEU A 261 3.87 -10.75 -11.99
N VAL A 262 4.69 -9.70 -12.01
CA VAL A 262 5.46 -9.27 -13.19
C VAL A 262 6.44 -10.36 -13.64
N LYS A 263 7.12 -10.98 -12.68
CA LYS A 263 8.06 -12.08 -12.93
C LYS A 263 7.36 -13.32 -13.47
N GLU A 264 6.24 -13.72 -12.87
CA GLU A 264 5.43 -14.87 -13.30
C GLU A 264 4.87 -14.65 -14.71
N ALA A 265 4.33 -13.44 -14.98
CA ALA A 265 3.78 -13.07 -16.26
C ALA A 265 4.81 -12.86 -17.38
N LYS A 266 6.11 -12.84 -17.06
CA LYS A 266 7.23 -12.65 -18.00
C LYS A 266 7.03 -11.43 -18.89
N ILE A 267 6.66 -10.29 -18.30
CA ILE A 267 6.36 -9.07 -19.04
C ILE A 267 7.61 -8.55 -19.76
N GLU A 268 7.49 -8.32 -21.07
CA GLU A 268 8.54 -7.77 -21.91
C GLU A 268 8.03 -6.51 -22.61
N VAL A 269 8.59 -5.36 -22.27
CA VAL A 269 8.26 -4.07 -22.89
C VAL A 269 9.01 -3.95 -24.21
N LYS A 270 8.27 -3.75 -25.31
CA LYS A 270 8.82 -3.66 -26.68
C LYS A 270 9.04 -2.21 -27.12
N ASP A 271 8.27 -1.26 -26.59
CA ASP A 271 8.42 0.15 -26.86
C ASP A 271 9.64 0.70 -26.12
N LYS A 272 10.56 1.35 -26.86
CA LYS A 272 11.81 1.86 -26.30
C LYS A 272 11.60 3.05 -25.37
N ASP A 273 10.57 3.85 -25.64
CA ASP A 273 10.25 5.03 -24.83
C ASP A 273 9.61 4.65 -23.49
N LEU A 274 9.13 3.40 -23.38
CA LEU A 274 8.54 2.82 -22.15
C LEU A 274 9.42 1.71 -21.54
N ALA A 275 10.68 1.61 -21.96
CA ALA A 275 11.58 0.52 -21.58
C ALA A 275 11.83 0.43 -20.05
N ASP A 276 11.69 1.56 -19.35
CA ASP A 276 11.85 1.65 -17.89
C ASP A 276 10.61 1.17 -17.11
N ALA A 277 9.49 0.90 -17.80
CA ALA A 277 8.34 0.31 -17.14
C ALA A 277 8.72 -1.02 -16.49
N PHE A 278 8.25 -1.25 -15.29
CA PHE A 278 8.57 -2.39 -14.43
C PHE A 278 10.04 -2.51 -13.99
N SER A 279 10.87 -1.46 -14.15
CA SER A 279 12.27 -1.49 -13.66
C SER A 279 12.34 -1.71 -12.15
N ASP A 280 11.41 -1.15 -11.41
CA ASP A 280 11.33 -1.20 -9.95
C ASP A 280 10.84 -2.56 -9.43
N PHE A 281 10.33 -3.43 -10.32
CA PHE A 281 9.80 -4.76 -10.00
C PHE A 281 10.68 -5.91 -10.55
N LYS A 282 11.91 -5.63 -10.96
CA LYS A 282 12.83 -6.65 -11.53
C LYS A 282 13.86 -7.14 -10.54
#